data_05f24435d06cc842fdf4707b4ee87106
#
_entry.id   05f24435d06cc842fdf4707b4ee87106
#
_cell.length_a   1.000
_cell.length_b   1.000
_cell.length_c   1.000
_cell.angle_alpha   90.00
_cell.angle_beta   90.00
_cell.angle_gamma   90.00
#
_symmetry.space_group_name_H-M   'P 1'
#
loop_
_entity.id
_entity.type
_entity.pdbx_description
1 polymer ?
#
loop_
_entity_poly.entity_id
_entity_poly.type
_entity_poly.pdbx_seq_one_letter_code
_entity_poly.pdbx_strand_id
1 'polypeptide(L)'
;MMIDVGLRLAPGDTARTRIMAPWLAAAAVLAAALLLRWIVPFNVDVSWWLIVGERVLDGQRLYVDILETNPPMAGVVYFLGVVLARALHLRPEVVTIALVFALIAASLAVTWRMLRGRPAAAPLAVWALALLTLLPMYDFGQREHLALIALLPALAGYIRRADRRPMSLAAVLATGISAAITMSFKPYFALAVGACILAAAFHARQWRVLFAAENWIAGALVVIYSGWLYVAFPDYFTLIYPMVRDVYLLLTASTIALLISAAMTLAMAAVLTALALQRGRKPDAVLVVLLAASFGFAVAFVVQRKGWGYHAYPMVALPLMALGYAIATIDRAALRWRQWRLVAAGVAAVLFVNGCLWFNASVDIRDLEKAVARLGPHPKILMLSGAATIGHPLVRDVGGTWVSRQEALLIREIVRRARLDTTFDAATSARLDAQVARERDGLVEDFRKLPPDVVLVDNRDSDWSGWAAADPELNALLKPYRLVQTVNGIDVLQRTAP
;
A
#
# COMPACT_ATOMS: atom_id res chain seq x y z
N MET A 1 3.00 -38.11 51.24
CA MET A 1 3.25 -38.96 50.08
C MET A 1 2.72 -38.25 48.86
N MET A 2 3.52 -37.34 48.28
CA MET A 2 3.18 -36.59 47.07
C MET A 2 3.64 -37.40 45.86
N ILE A 3 2.69 -37.77 45.01
CA ILE A 3 2.96 -38.51 43.76
C ILE A 3 3.34 -37.46 42.72
N ASP A 4 4.64 -37.40 42.38
CA ASP A 4 5.20 -36.59 41.31
C ASP A 4 4.94 -37.33 39.97
N VAL A 5 3.88 -36.94 39.24
CA VAL A 5 3.59 -37.50 37.91
C VAL A 5 4.41 -36.71 36.89
N GLY A 6 5.69 -37.04 36.82
CA GLY A 6 6.58 -36.54 35.77
C GLY A 6 6.22 -37.15 34.41
N LEU A 7 5.38 -36.51 33.64
CA LEU A 7 5.16 -36.82 32.21
C LEU A 7 6.46 -36.52 31.42
N ARG A 8 7.35 -37.56 31.34
CA ARG A 8 8.50 -37.53 30.41
C ARG A 8 7.98 -37.84 29.01
N LEU A 9 7.85 -36.82 28.21
CA LEU A 9 7.62 -36.97 26.75
C LEU A 9 8.80 -37.77 26.15
N ALA A 10 8.50 -38.78 25.33
CA ALA A 10 9.49 -39.61 24.66
C ALA A 10 10.38 -38.73 23.73
N PRO A 11 11.68 -39.05 23.54
CA PRO A 11 12.62 -38.24 22.74
C PRO A 11 12.17 -37.99 21.29
N GLY A 12 11.32 -38.84 20.72
CA GLY A 12 10.72 -38.69 19.40
C GLY A 12 9.66 -37.60 19.29
N ASP A 13 8.90 -37.33 20.38
CA ASP A 13 7.84 -36.32 20.41
C ASP A 13 8.39 -34.88 20.41
N THR A 14 9.54 -34.67 21.04
CA THR A 14 10.17 -33.34 21.08
C THR A 14 10.76 -32.91 19.74
N ALA A 15 11.20 -33.85 18.90
CA ALA A 15 11.70 -33.56 17.55
C ALA A 15 10.53 -33.26 16.61
N ARG A 16 9.45 -34.03 16.63
CA ARG A 16 8.22 -33.79 15.84
C ARG A 16 7.57 -32.48 16.21
N THR A 17 7.40 -32.16 17.48
CA THR A 17 6.83 -30.86 17.93
C THR A 17 7.70 -29.69 17.52
N ARG A 18 9.02 -29.77 17.48
CA ARG A 18 9.92 -28.70 17.00
C ARG A 18 9.81 -28.47 15.52
N ILE A 19 9.53 -29.47 14.70
CA ILE A 19 9.35 -29.35 13.25
C ILE A 19 7.95 -28.82 12.93
N MET A 20 6.92 -29.23 13.67
CA MET A 20 5.53 -28.84 13.41
C MET A 20 5.18 -27.44 13.91
N ALA A 21 5.84 -26.93 14.94
CA ALA A 21 5.52 -25.63 15.54
C ALA A 21 5.52 -24.43 14.56
N PRO A 22 6.48 -24.27 13.64
CA PRO A 22 6.44 -23.19 12.65
C PRO A 22 5.27 -23.29 11.68
N TRP A 23 4.88 -24.50 11.26
CA TRP A 23 3.76 -24.73 10.35
C TRP A 23 2.42 -24.45 11.01
N LEU A 24 2.25 -24.85 12.27
CA LEU A 24 1.06 -24.53 13.05
C LEU A 24 0.93 -23.01 13.27
N ALA A 25 2.04 -22.33 13.57
CA ALA A 25 2.06 -20.89 13.70
C ALA A 25 1.71 -20.19 12.37
N ALA A 26 2.25 -20.67 11.23
CA ALA A 26 1.91 -20.15 9.92
C ALA A 26 0.42 -20.37 9.59
N ALA A 27 -0.13 -21.55 9.89
CA ALA A 27 -1.55 -21.83 9.69
C ALA A 27 -2.44 -20.92 10.55
N ALA A 28 -2.07 -20.70 11.83
CA ALA A 28 -2.78 -19.78 12.71
C ALA A 28 -2.75 -18.34 12.20
N VAL A 29 -1.60 -17.87 11.70
CA VAL A 29 -1.47 -16.54 11.08
C VAL A 29 -2.36 -16.42 9.84
N LEU A 30 -2.37 -17.44 8.97
CA LEU A 30 -3.23 -17.44 7.78
C LEU A 30 -4.72 -17.45 8.13
N ALA A 31 -5.12 -18.26 9.12
CA ALA A 31 -6.52 -18.28 9.56
C ALA A 31 -6.94 -16.91 10.12
N ALA A 32 -6.10 -16.29 10.96
CA ALA A 32 -6.34 -14.94 11.48
C ALA A 32 -6.39 -13.90 10.34
N ALA A 33 -5.50 -14.02 9.35
CA ALA A 33 -5.47 -13.11 8.20
C ALA A 33 -6.73 -13.22 7.33
N LEU A 34 -7.22 -14.43 7.07
CA LEU A 34 -8.47 -14.64 6.33
C LEU A 34 -9.67 -14.09 7.07
N LEU A 35 -9.76 -14.33 8.39
CA LEU A 35 -10.79 -13.73 9.24
C LEU A 35 -10.74 -12.21 9.21
N LEU A 36 -9.53 -11.64 9.24
CA LEU A 36 -9.34 -10.20 9.21
C LEU A 36 -9.84 -9.58 7.89
N ARG A 37 -9.64 -10.26 6.75
CA ARG A 37 -10.16 -9.81 5.44
C ARG A 37 -11.68 -9.83 5.34
N TRP A 38 -12.34 -10.57 6.21
CA TRP A 38 -13.79 -10.58 6.34
C TRP A 38 -14.32 -9.39 7.15
N ILE A 39 -13.53 -8.89 8.10
CA ILE A 39 -13.95 -7.86 9.07
C ILE A 39 -13.54 -6.45 8.62
N VAL A 40 -12.32 -6.32 8.06
CA VAL A 40 -11.76 -5.01 7.67
C VAL A 40 -12.32 -4.60 6.31
N PRO A 41 -12.84 -3.36 6.18
CA PRO A 41 -13.36 -2.87 4.91
C PRO A 41 -12.28 -2.85 3.82
N PHE A 42 -12.73 -2.84 2.58
CA PHE A 42 -11.83 -2.81 1.44
C PHE A 42 -11.22 -1.42 1.28
N ASN A 43 -9.94 -1.36 0.92
CA ASN A 43 -9.22 -0.09 0.83
C ASN A 43 -9.74 0.78 -0.31
N VAL A 44 -9.75 2.10 -0.11
CA VAL A 44 -10.22 3.09 -1.07
C VAL A 44 -9.48 3.03 -2.42
N ASP A 45 -8.15 3.10 -2.41
CA ASP A 45 -7.36 3.08 -3.65
C ASP A 45 -7.50 1.72 -4.37
N VAL A 46 -7.56 0.62 -3.61
CA VAL A 46 -7.77 -0.72 -4.18
C VAL A 46 -9.15 -0.82 -4.83
N SER A 47 -10.20 -0.28 -4.18
CA SER A 47 -11.55 -0.20 -4.74
C SER A 47 -11.58 0.61 -6.04
N TRP A 48 -10.94 1.77 -6.04
CA TRP A 48 -10.82 2.60 -7.24
C TRP A 48 -10.11 1.86 -8.39
N TRP A 49 -8.96 1.23 -8.12
CA TRP A 49 -8.24 0.47 -9.14
C TRP A 49 -9.01 -0.71 -9.72
N LEU A 50 -9.91 -1.33 -8.94
CA LEU A 50 -10.82 -2.35 -9.47
C LEU A 50 -11.82 -1.74 -10.45
N ILE A 51 -12.38 -0.56 -10.14
CA ILE A 51 -13.26 0.19 -11.06
C ILE A 51 -12.50 0.58 -12.34
N VAL A 52 -11.27 1.09 -12.20
CA VAL A 52 -10.40 1.39 -13.35
C VAL A 52 -10.21 0.15 -14.22
N GLY A 53 -9.89 -1.00 -13.61
CA GLY A 53 -9.73 -2.27 -14.33
C GLY A 53 -10.99 -2.72 -15.06
N GLU A 54 -12.16 -2.62 -14.43
CA GLU A 54 -13.45 -2.93 -15.04
C GLU A 54 -13.73 -2.03 -16.23
N ARG A 55 -13.56 -0.72 -16.08
CA ARG A 55 -13.81 0.27 -17.14
C ARG A 55 -12.85 0.13 -18.33
N VAL A 56 -11.58 -0.19 -18.07
CA VAL A 56 -10.61 -0.46 -19.13
C VAL A 56 -10.99 -1.72 -19.92
N LEU A 57 -11.46 -2.79 -19.26
CA LEU A 57 -11.95 -4.00 -19.92
C LEU A 57 -13.26 -3.74 -20.69
N ASP A 58 -14.03 -2.72 -20.32
CA ASP A 58 -15.22 -2.27 -21.03
C ASP A 58 -14.89 -1.28 -22.18
N GLY A 59 -13.60 -1.13 -22.52
CA GLY A 59 -13.14 -0.35 -23.68
C GLY A 59 -12.83 1.12 -23.39
N GLN A 60 -12.88 1.57 -22.14
CA GLN A 60 -12.50 2.94 -21.80
C GLN A 60 -10.97 3.08 -21.75
N ARG A 61 -10.47 4.24 -22.18
CA ARG A 61 -9.05 4.52 -22.27
C ARG A 61 -8.53 5.12 -20.97
N LEU A 62 -7.54 4.44 -20.38
CA LEU A 62 -6.80 4.97 -19.22
C LEU A 62 -6.14 6.31 -19.59
N TYR A 63 -6.22 7.28 -18.69
CA TYR A 63 -5.73 8.67 -18.83
C TYR A 63 -6.53 9.59 -19.73
N VAL A 64 -7.52 9.08 -20.46
CA VAL A 64 -8.42 9.89 -21.31
C VAL A 64 -9.85 9.84 -20.77
N ASP A 65 -10.44 8.63 -20.73
CA ASP A 65 -11.79 8.42 -20.21
C ASP A 65 -11.80 8.15 -18.70
N ILE A 66 -10.62 7.79 -18.15
CA ILE A 66 -10.38 7.54 -16.73
C ILE A 66 -9.15 8.34 -16.32
N LEU A 67 -9.32 9.30 -15.40
CA LEU A 67 -8.21 10.13 -14.93
C LEU A 67 -7.57 9.49 -13.69
N GLU A 68 -6.48 8.77 -13.90
CA GLU A 68 -5.67 8.15 -12.86
C GLU A 68 -4.30 8.82 -12.80
N THR A 69 -3.86 9.17 -11.59
CA THR A 69 -2.59 9.90 -11.39
C THR A 69 -1.35 9.03 -11.42
N ASN A 70 -1.51 7.73 -11.21
CA ASN A 70 -0.40 6.78 -11.10
C ASN A 70 -0.11 6.08 -12.43
N PRO A 71 1.16 5.69 -12.67
CA PRO A 71 1.53 4.85 -13.82
C PRO A 71 0.85 3.47 -13.77
N PRO A 72 0.72 2.76 -14.92
CA PRO A 72 -0.04 1.51 -15.04
C PRO A 72 0.44 0.37 -14.12
N MET A 73 1.73 0.34 -13.74
CA MET A 73 2.26 -0.67 -12.81
C MET A 73 1.50 -0.67 -11.47
N ALA A 74 1.02 0.49 -11.04
CA ALA A 74 0.21 0.61 -9.82
C ALA A 74 -1.09 -0.21 -9.90
N GLY A 75 -1.64 -0.39 -11.11
CA GLY A 75 -2.89 -1.09 -11.39
C GLY A 75 -2.78 -2.57 -11.77
N VAL A 76 -1.56 -3.07 -12.07
CA VAL A 76 -1.38 -4.41 -12.70
C VAL A 76 -2.05 -5.53 -11.92
N VAL A 77 -1.91 -5.56 -10.59
CA VAL A 77 -2.49 -6.64 -9.77
C VAL A 77 -4.02 -6.59 -9.78
N TYR A 78 -4.58 -5.39 -9.73
CA TYR A 78 -6.04 -5.18 -9.70
C TYR A 78 -6.65 -5.48 -11.07
N PHE A 79 -6.01 -5.04 -12.15
CA PHE A 79 -6.42 -5.38 -13.51
C PHE A 79 -6.43 -6.89 -13.73
N LEU A 80 -5.37 -7.59 -13.32
CA LEU A 80 -5.34 -9.06 -13.38
C LEU A 80 -6.45 -9.67 -12.52
N GLY A 81 -6.72 -9.09 -11.32
CA GLY A 81 -7.82 -9.49 -10.45
C GLY A 81 -9.17 -9.40 -11.15
N VAL A 82 -9.44 -8.31 -11.86
CA VAL A 82 -10.70 -8.12 -12.62
C VAL A 82 -10.80 -9.09 -13.80
N VAL A 83 -9.71 -9.28 -14.57
CA VAL A 83 -9.68 -10.24 -15.69
C VAL A 83 -10.03 -11.65 -15.20
N LEU A 84 -9.36 -12.10 -14.14
CA LEU A 84 -9.60 -13.43 -13.57
C LEU A 84 -11.00 -13.53 -12.93
N ALA A 85 -11.48 -12.47 -12.28
CA ALA A 85 -12.81 -12.44 -11.68
C ALA A 85 -13.91 -12.62 -12.74
N ARG A 86 -13.80 -11.94 -13.88
CA ARG A 86 -14.71 -12.10 -15.02
C ARG A 86 -14.66 -13.53 -15.58
N ALA A 87 -13.45 -14.07 -15.76
CA ALA A 87 -13.28 -15.43 -16.27
C ALA A 87 -13.83 -16.52 -15.32
N LEU A 88 -13.75 -16.28 -14.01
CA LEU A 88 -14.21 -17.21 -12.97
C LEU A 88 -15.64 -16.93 -12.49
N HIS A 89 -16.28 -15.87 -12.96
CA HIS A 89 -17.60 -15.39 -12.48
C HIS A 89 -17.63 -15.15 -10.97
N LEU A 90 -16.54 -14.55 -10.43
CA LEU A 90 -16.37 -14.21 -9.03
C LEU A 90 -16.31 -12.69 -8.84
N ARG A 91 -16.49 -12.23 -7.59
CA ARG A 91 -16.29 -10.81 -7.25
C ARG A 91 -14.80 -10.43 -7.39
N PRO A 92 -14.46 -9.30 -8.04
CA PRO A 92 -13.08 -8.85 -8.21
C PRO A 92 -12.31 -8.67 -6.89
N GLU A 93 -13.01 -8.26 -5.80
CA GLU A 93 -12.43 -8.14 -4.48
C GLU A 93 -11.86 -9.47 -3.97
N VAL A 94 -12.65 -10.53 -4.06
CA VAL A 94 -12.28 -11.88 -3.60
C VAL A 94 -11.06 -12.39 -4.38
N VAL A 95 -11.09 -12.23 -5.70
CA VAL A 95 -9.98 -12.67 -6.56
C VAL A 95 -8.72 -11.86 -6.31
N THR A 96 -8.85 -10.54 -6.12
CA THR A 96 -7.69 -9.67 -5.82
C THR A 96 -7.07 -10.02 -4.47
N ILE A 97 -7.87 -10.26 -3.43
CA ILE A 97 -7.37 -10.74 -2.14
C ILE A 97 -6.61 -12.06 -2.32
N ALA A 98 -7.18 -13.03 -3.05
CA ALA A 98 -6.53 -14.31 -3.31
C ALA A 98 -5.21 -14.15 -4.08
N LEU A 99 -5.16 -13.26 -5.07
CA LEU A 99 -3.92 -12.91 -5.79
C LEU A 99 -2.86 -12.32 -4.87
N VAL A 100 -3.23 -11.41 -3.98
CA VAL A 100 -2.27 -10.83 -3.02
C VAL A 100 -1.72 -11.91 -2.09
N PHE A 101 -2.55 -12.82 -1.58
CA PHE A 101 -2.07 -13.99 -0.80
C PHE A 101 -1.15 -14.89 -1.63
N ALA A 102 -1.48 -15.14 -2.90
CA ALA A 102 -0.63 -15.93 -3.79
C ALA A 102 0.73 -15.25 -4.04
N LEU A 103 0.75 -13.93 -4.23
CA LEU A 103 1.99 -13.14 -4.36
C LEU A 103 2.83 -13.18 -3.08
N ILE A 104 2.21 -13.09 -1.89
CA ILE A 104 2.89 -13.25 -0.59
C ILE A 104 3.52 -14.64 -0.52
N ALA A 105 2.76 -15.70 -0.83
CA ALA A 105 3.24 -17.07 -0.77
C ALA A 105 4.40 -17.30 -1.75
N ALA A 106 4.29 -16.83 -2.99
CA ALA A 106 5.33 -16.94 -4.01
C ALA A 106 6.61 -16.20 -3.60
N SER A 107 6.46 -14.96 -3.14
CA SER A 107 7.59 -14.13 -2.70
C SER A 107 8.31 -14.73 -1.49
N LEU A 108 7.56 -15.20 -0.48
CA LEU A 108 8.12 -15.89 0.69
C LEU A 108 8.79 -17.21 0.29
N ALA A 109 8.22 -17.97 -0.65
CA ALA A 109 8.81 -19.23 -1.12
C ALA A 109 10.16 -19.00 -1.82
N VAL A 110 10.26 -17.99 -2.69
CA VAL A 110 11.52 -17.61 -3.34
C VAL A 110 12.54 -17.15 -2.31
N THR A 111 12.14 -16.24 -1.42
CA THR A 111 12.97 -15.70 -0.33
C THR A 111 13.48 -16.83 0.59
N TRP A 112 12.59 -17.75 0.97
CA TRP A 112 12.93 -18.93 1.76
C TRP A 112 13.98 -19.81 1.07
N ARG A 113 13.80 -20.12 -0.22
CA ARG A 113 14.78 -20.91 -0.99
C ARG A 113 16.16 -20.28 -1.00
N MET A 114 16.21 -18.93 -1.06
CA MET A 114 17.48 -18.18 -1.08
C MET A 114 18.14 -18.11 0.31
N LEU A 115 17.36 -18.11 1.40
CA LEU A 115 17.85 -17.96 2.77
C LEU A 115 17.81 -19.24 3.61
N ARG A 116 17.27 -20.36 3.08
CA ARG A 116 17.24 -21.64 3.79
C ARG A 116 18.64 -22.06 4.26
N GLY A 117 18.71 -22.65 5.43
CA GLY A 117 19.97 -23.00 6.09
C GLY A 117 20.60 -21.88 6.93
N ARG A 118 19.99 -20.67 6.94
CA ARG A 118 20.36 -19.65 7.92
C ARG A 118 19.73 -19.94 9.29
N PRO A 119 20.43 -19.57 10.40
CA PRO A 119 19.79 -19.54 11.70
C PRO A 119 18.52 -18.67 11.67
N ALA A 120 17.47 -19.13 12.36
CA ALA A 120 16.20 -18.41 12.49
C ALA A 120 15.41 -18.18 11.17
N ALA A 121 15.76 -18.84 10.04
CA ALA A 121 15.02 -18.68 8.79
C ALA A 121 13.52 -19.02 8.95
N ALA A 122 13.17 -20.12 9.63
CA ALA A 122 11.77 -20.52 9.82
C ALA A 122 10.95 -19.53 10.67
N PRO A 123 11.37 -19.13 11.88
CA PRO A 123 10.66 -18.12 12.65
C PRO A 123 10.60 -16.76 11.93
N LEU A 124 11.64 -16.39 11.17
CA LEU A 124 11.61 -15.18 10.35
C LEU A 124 10.55 -15.25 9.25
N ALA A 125 10.41 -16.41 8.57
CA ALA A 125 9.40 -16.59 7.54
C ALA A 125 7.96 -16.49 8.10
N VAL A 126 7.71 -17.10 9.26
CA VAL A 126 6.40 -16.98 9.94
C VAL A 126 6.13 -15.55 10.39
N TRP A 127 7.14 -14.85 10.91
CA TRP A 127 7.01 -13.46 11.31
C TRP A 127 6.79 -12.54 10.09
N ALA A 128 7.52 -12.78 9.00
CA ALA A 128 7.31 -12.07 7.74
C ALA A 128 5.89 -12.31 7.19
N LEU A 129 5.37 -13.56 7.28
CA LEU A 129 3.99 -13.85 6.91
C LEU A 129 3.01 -13.03 7.74
N ALA A 130 3.18 -12.96 9.07
CA ALA A 130 2.33 -12.13 9.93
C ALA A 130 2.39 -10.64 9.58
N LEU A 131 3.60 -10.12 9.33
CA LEU A 131 3.79 -8.73 8.91
C LEU A 131 3.14 -8.43 7.55
N LEU A 132 3.15 -9.37 6.62
CA LEU A 132 2.57 -9.18 5.29
C LEU A 132 1.06 -9.42 5.24
N THR A 133 0.48 -10.15 6.20
CA THR A 133 -0.94 -10.51 6.13
C THR A 133 -1.82 -9.84 7.17
N LEU A 134 -1.26 -9.55 8.36
CA LEU A 134 -2.01 -8.96 9.48
C LEU A 134 -1.71 -7.47 9.65
N LEU A 135 -0.42 -7.07 9.60
CA LEU A 135 -0.02 -5.69 9.84
C LEU A 135 -0.67 -4.65 8.90
N PRO A 136 -0.88 -4.92 7.59
CA PRO A 136 -1.41 -3.91 6.69
C PRO A 136 -2.88 -3.55 6.95
N MET A 137 -3.63 -4.32 7.70
CA MET A 137 -5.01 -4.02 8.09
C MET A 137 -5.85 -3.50 6.91
N TYR A 138 -6.33 -2.25 6.97
CA TYR A 138 -7.06 -1.57 5.90
C TYR A 138 -6.21 -1.35 4.63
N ASP A 139 -4.89 -1.19 4.78
CA ASP A 139 -3.97 -0.97 3.65
C ASP A 139 -3.54 -2.27 2.94
N PHE A 140 -4.21 -3.39 3.21
CA PHE A 140 -3.94 -4.67 2.54
C PHE A 140 -4.20 -4.58 1.04
N GLY A 141 -3.21 -4.95 0.26
CA GLY A 141 -3.26 -4.87 -1.21
C GLY A 141 -2.87 -3.50 -1.77
N GLN A 142 -2.61 -2.49 -0.93
CA GLN A 142 -2.10 -1.19 -1.36
C GLN A 142 -0.72 -1.31 -2.04
N ARG A 143 -0.37 -0.33 -2.84
CA ARG A 143 0.87 -0.31 -3.65
C ARG A 143 2.14 -0.47 -2.82
N GLU A 144 2.23 0.16 -1.66
CA GLU A 144 3.36 0.02 -0.73
C GLU A 144 3.44 -1.39 -0.13
N HIS A 145 2.30 -2.00 0.16
CA HIS A 145 2.22 -3.39 0.58
C HIS A 145 2.70 -4.33 -0.55
N LEU A 146 2.19 -4.14 -1.77
CA LEU A 146 2.61 -4.91 -2.96
C LEU A 146 4.09 -4.71 -3.26
N ALA A 147 4.61 -3.49 -3.12
CA ALA A 147 6.03 -3.20 -3.32
C ALA A 147 6.92 -3.94 -2.30
N LEU A 148 6.52 -4.01 -1.03
CA LEU A 148 7.25 -4.79 -0.03
C LEU A 148 7.19 -6.30 -0.32
N ILE A 149 6.04 -6.84 -0.73
CA ILE A 149 5.92 -8.23 -1.17
C ILE A 149 6.89 -8.50 -2.32
N ALA A 150 6.90 -7.63 -3.33
CA ALA A 150 7.79 -7.74 -4.47
C ALA A 150 9.28 -7.65 -4.08
N LEU A 151 9.63 -6.85 -3.06
CA LEU A 151 11.02 -6.61 -2.64
C LEU A 151 11.66 -7.80 -1.93
N LEU A 152 10.92 -8.70 -1.29
CA LEU A 152 11.48 -9.76 -0.44
C LEU A 152 12.54 -10.62 -1.14
N PRO A 153 12.37 -11.11 -2.39
CA PRO A 153 13.43 -11.85 -3.08
C PRO A 153 14.69 -11.01 -3.33
N ALA A 154 14.53 -9.70 -3.59
CA ALA A 154 15.66 -8.79 -3.74
C ALA A 154 16.43 -8.64 -2.41
N LEU A 155 15.72 -8.48 -1.28
CA LEU A 155 16.35 -8.46 0.05
C LEU A 155 17.18 -9.74 0.28
N ALA A 156 16.61 -10.92 -0.05
CA ALA A 156 17.34 -12.18 0.08
C ALA A 156 18.60 -12.23 -0.79
N GLY A 157 18.55 -11.70 -2.00
CA GLY A 157 19.72 -11.58 -2.89
C GLY A 157 20.79 -10.68 -2.31
N TYR A 158 20.42 -9.49 -1.84
CA TYR A 158 21.38 -8.55 -1.24
C TYR A 158 21.95 -9.07 0.08
N ILE A 159 21.17 -9.81 0.89
CA ILE A 159 21.69 -10.53 2.06
C ILE A 159 22.75 -11.56 1.65
N ARG A 160 22.53 -12.32 0.58
CA ARG A 160 23.52 -13.27 0.07
C ARG A 160 24.80 -12.57 -0.42
N ARG A 161 24.66 -11.40 -1.10
CA ARG A 161 25.82 -10.57 -1.51
C ARG A 161 26.58 -10.04 -0.31
N ALA A 162 25.88 -9.55 0.71
CA ALA A 162 26.46 -9.09 1.96
C ALA A 162 27.29 -10.19 2.64
N ASP A 163 26.82 -11.44 2.62
CA ASP A 163 27.55 -12.62 3.13
C ASP A 163 28.62 -13.17 2.20
N ARG A 164 28.83 -12.58 1.05
CA ARG A 164 29.73 -13.10 -0.02
C ARG A 164 29.38 -14.53 -0.48
N ARG A 165 28.10 -14.91 -0.38
CA ARG A 165 27.62 -16.22 -0.83
C ARG A 165 27.39 -16.22 -2.35
N PRO A 166 27.76 -17.31 -3.04
CA PRO A 166 27.51 -17.43 -4.47
C PRO A 166 25.99 -17.42 -4.75
N MET A 167 25.61 -16.86 -5.90
CA MET A 167 24.23 -16.82 -6.38
C MET A 167 24.11 -17.63 -7.66
N SER A 168 23.07 -18.49 -7.74
CA SER A 168 22.69 -19.13 -9.00
C SER A 168 22.06 -18.10 -9.95
N LEU A 169 22.02 -18.41 -11.25
CA LEU A 169 21.34 -17.55 -12.23
C LEU A 169 19.90 -17.25 -11.81
N ALA A 170 19.15 -18.26 -11.33
CA ALA A 170 17.78 -18.07 -10.85
C ALA A 170 17.71 -17.07 -9.67
N ALA A 171 18.68 -17.10 -8.75
CA ALA A 171 18.73 -16.14 -7.65
C ALA A 171 19.08 -14.72 -8.13
N VAL A 172 19.98 -14.59 -9.11
CA VAL A 172 20.33 -13.30 -9.74
C VAL A 172 19.10 -12.72 -10.45
N LEU A 173 18.41 -13.53 -11.27
CA LEU A 173 17.18 -13.11 -11.96
C LEU A 173 16.08 -12.73 -10.98
N ALA A 174 15.82 -13.55 -9.96
CA ALA A 174 14.81 -13.25 -8.95
C ALA A 174 15.12 -11.93 -8.22
N THR A 175 16.38 -11.66 -7.89
CA THR A 175 16.81 -10.41 -7.24
C THR A 175 16.57 -9.21 -8.16
N GLY A 176 17.03 -9.27 -9.41
CA GLY A 176 16.92 -8.16 -10.36
C GLY A 176 15.48 -7.85 -10.76
N ILE A 177 14.67 -8.89 -11.07
CA ILE A 177 13.24 -8.73 -11.40
C ILE A 177 12.47 -8.17 -10.22
N SER A 178 12.70 -8.69 -9.02
CA SER A 178 12.08 -8.26 -7.79
C SER A 178 12.37 -6.78 -7.49
N ALA A 179 13.63 -6.36 -7.62
CA ALA A 179 14.03 -4.96 -7.45
C ALA A 179 13.39 -4.06 -8.53
N ALA A 180 13.34 -4.50 -9.79
CA ALA A 180 12.71 -3.76 -10.89
C ALA A 180 11.22 -3.54 -10.64
N ILE A 181 10.48 -4.60 -10.28
CA ILE A 181 9.04 -4.51 -9.98
C ILE A 181 8.81 -3.51 -8.83
N THR A 182 9.61 -3.60 -7.75
CA THR A 182 9.51 -2.68 -6.62
C THR A 182 9.69 -1.22 -7.06
N MET A 183 10.73 -0.92 -7.84
CA MET A 183 11.00 0.44 -8.34
C MET A 183 9.93 0.94 -9.32
N SER A 184 9.31 0.04 -10.07
CA SER A 184 8.27 0.37 -11.05
C SER A 184 6.93 0.75 -10.43
N PHE A 185 6.64 0.37 -9.17
CA PHE A 185 5.47 0.86 -8.44
C PHE A 185 5.56 2.36 -8.18
N LYS A 186 6.71 2.84 -7.71
CA LYS A 186 6.99 4.27 -7.50
C LYS A 186 8.50 4.52 -7.66
N PRO A 187 8.91 5.55 -8.42
CA PRO A 187 10.34 5.89 -8.61
C PRO A 187 11.09 6.09 -7.29
N TYR A 188 10.43 6.62 -6.26
CA TYR A 188 11.03 6.82 -4.93
C TYR A 188 11.53 5.52 -4.26
N PHE A 189 10.99 4.36 -4.64
CA PHE A 189 11.41 3.08 -4.07
C PHE A 189 12.80 2.64 -4.54
N ALA A 190 13.36 3.31 -5.56
CA ALA A 190 14.77 3.18 -5.91
C ALA A 190 15.70 3.54 -4.75
N LEU A 191 15.27 4.42 -3.83
CA LEU A 191 16.03 4.75 -2.62
C LEU A 191 16.19 3.54 -1.70
N ALA A 192 15.16 2.72 -1.55
CA ALA A 192 15.22 1.50 -0.75
C ALA A 192 16.09 0.43 -1.40
N VAL A 193 15.95 0.22 -2.71
CA VAL A 193 16.79 -0.73 -3.46
C VAL A 193 18.26 -0.28 -3.45
N GLY A 194 18.53 1.00 -3.69
CA GLY A 194 19.86 1.59 -3.62
C GLY A 194 20.51 1.46 -2.24
N ALA A 195 19.74 1.69 -1.17
CA ALA A 195 20.21 1.50 0.20
C ALA A 195 20.59 0.03 0.47
N CYS A 196 19.83 -0.95 -0.04
CA CYS A 196 20.17 -2.37 0.06
C CYS A 196 21.48 -2.71 -0.68
N ILE A 197 21.65 -2.18 -1.90
CA ILE A 197 22.86 -2.39 -2.71
C ILE A 197 24.09 -1.84 -1.98
N LEU A 198 24.02 -0.60 -1.50
CA LEU A 198 25.08 0.05 -0.74
C LEU A 198 25.38 -0.73 0.55
N ALA A 199 24.36 -1.08 1.32
CA ALA A 199 24.52 -1.85 2.55
C ALA A 199 25.20 -3.21 2.30
N ALA A 200 24.83 -3.92 1.24
CA ALA A 200 25.43 -5.18 0.86
C ALA A 200 26.90 -4.98 0.45
N ALA A 201 27.23 -3.95 -0.33
CA ALA A 201 28.58 -3.63 -0.75
C ALA A 201 29.49 -3.28 0.45
N PHE A 202 29.00 -2.43 1.37
CA PHE A 202 29.73 -2.04 2.59
C PHE A 202 29.94 -3.23 3.51
N HIS A 203 28.89 -4.01 3.80
CA HIS A 203 28.98 -5.17 4.68
C HIS A 203 29.93 -6.23 4.12
N ALA A 204 29.85 -6.51 2.82
CA ALA A 204 30.75 -7.41 2.13
C ALA A 204 32.16 -6.82 1.96
N ARG A 205 32.37 -5.52 2.15
CA ARG A 205 33.61 -4.79 1.77
C ARG A 205 34.00 -5.07 0.31
N GLN A 206 33.02 -5.07 -0.59
CA GLN A 206 33.19 -5.38 -2.02
C GLN A 206 32.36 -4.42 -2.88
N TRP A 207 33.00 -3.36 -3.38
CA TRP A 207 32.33 -2.38 -4.25
C TRP A 207 31.84 -2.96 -5.58
N ARG A 208 32.37 -4.10 -6.01
CA ARG A 208 31.87 -4.82 -7.19
C ARG A 208 30.40 -5.21 -7.08
N VAL A 209 29.82 -5.30 -5.87
CA VAL A 209 28.39 -5.54 -5.64
C VAL A 209 27.54 -4.46 -6.28
N LEU A 210 28.00 -3.22 -6.40
CA LEU A 210 27.29 -2.13 -7.08
C LEU A 210 27.04 -2.45 -8.56
N PHE A 211 27.94 -3.20 -9.18
CA PHE A 211 27.90 -3.58 -10.60
C PHE A 211 27.51 -5.05 -10.81
N ALA A 212 26.87 -5.66 -9.83
CA ALA A 212 26.41 -7.04 -9.94
C ALA A 212 25.30 -7.17 -10.99
N ALA A 213 25.22 -8.34 -11.64
CA ALA A 213 24.31 -8.58 -12.77
C ALA A 213 22.83 -8.30 -12.42
N GLU A 214 22.39 -8.61 -11.21
CA GLU A 214 21.04 -8.31 -10.75
C GLU A 214 20.70 -6.82 -10.78
N ASN A 215 21.67 -5.94 -10.52
CA ASN A 215 21.46 -4.49 -10.55
C ASN A 215 21.28 -3.98 -11.99
N TRP A 216 22.06 -4.55 -12.93
CA TRP A 216 21.90 -4.27 -14.36
C TRP A 216 20.56 -4.78 -14.89
N ILE A 217 20.12 -5.97 -14.47
CA ILE A 217 18.81 -6.52 -14.81
C ILE A 217 17.71 -5.59 -14.29
N ALA A 218 17.83 -5.16 -13.03
CA ALA A 218 16.84 -4.25 -12.43
C ALA A 218 16.78 -2.92 -13.19
N GLY A 219 17.93 -2.30 -13.47
CA GLY A 219 18.00 -1.06 -14.23
C GLY A 219 17.46 -1.19 -15.66
N ALA A 220 17.84 -2.25 -16.37
CA ALA A 220 17.36 -2.51 -17.72
C ALA A 220 15.84 -2.69 -17.78
N LEU A 221 15.24 -3.46 -16.85
CA LEU A 221 13.79 -3.67 -16.77
C LEU A 221 13.05 -2.37 -16.45
N VAL A 222 13.57 -1.51 -15.57
CA VAL A 222 12.98 -0.20 -15.29
C VAL A 222 13.03 0.70 -16.53
N VAL A 223 14.15 0.70 -17.27
CA VAL A 223 14.28 1.48 -18.53
C VAL A 223 13.29 0.95 -19.58
N ILE A 224 13.20 -0.37 -19.74
CA ILE A 224 12.25 -1.00 -20.69
C ILE A 224 10.80 -0.64 -20.29
N TYR A 225 10.44 -0.72 -19.01
CA TYR A 225 9.13 -0.33 -18.53
C TYR A 225 8.84 1.17 -18.78
N SER A 226 9.80 2.04 -18.52
CA SER A 226 9.66 3.48 -18.74
C SER A 226 9.50 3.81 -20.23
N GLY A 227 10.26 3.14 -21.10
CA GLY A 227 10.14 3.26 -22.55
C GLY A 227 8.77 2.76 -23.05
N TRP A 228 8.33 1.60 -22.55
CA TRP A 228 6.99 1.08 -22.85
C TRP A 228 5.88 2.05 -22.40
N LEU A 229 5.98 2.60 -21.19
CA LEU A 229 5.03 3.59 -20.69
C LEU A 229 4.94 4.80 -21.62
N TYR A 230 6.10 5.31 -22.07
CA TYR A 230 6.16 6.46 -22.96
C TYR A 230 5.49 6.19 -24.32
N VAL A 231 5.67 5.00 -24.86
CA VAL A 231 5.10 4.63 -26.18
C VAL A 231 3.62 4.19 -26.07
N ALA A 232 3.27 3.40 -25.05
CA ALA A 232 1.92 2.84 -24.93
C ALA A 232 0.90 3.80 -24.30
N PHE A 233 1.37 4.77 -23.50
CA PHE A 233 0.51 5.71 -22.79
C PHE A 233 0.98 7.16 -22.95
N PRO A 234 1.02 7.70 -24.17
CA PRO A 234 1.45 9.09 -24.40
C PRO A 234 0.54 10.10 -23.66
N ASP A 235 -0.75 9.76 -23.49
CA ASP A 235 -1.72 10.59 -22.77
C ASP A 235 -1.35 10.78 -21.29
N TYR A 236 -0.62 9.84 -20.68
CA TYR A 236 -0.09 10.04 -19.33
C TYR A 236 0.82 11.28 -19.26
N PHE A 237 1.69 11.46 -20.25
CA PHE A 237 2.66 12.56 -20.28
C PHE A 237 2.06 13.89 -20.74
N THR A 238 1.02 13.83 -21.57
CA THR A 238 0.40 15.05 -22.12
C THR A 238 -0.78 15.57 -21.29
N LEU A 239 -1.50 14.69 -20.58
CA LEU A 239 -2.68 15.05 -19.81
C LEU A 239 -2.45 14.96 -18.29
N ILE A 240 -1.90 13.83 -17.81
CA ILE A 240 -1.81 13.54 -16.38
C ILE A 240 -0.57 14.17 -15.76
N TYR A 241 0.60 14.00 -16.37
CA TYR A 241 1.85 14.52 -15.80
C TYR A 241 1.85 16.04 -15.58
N PRO A 242 1.34 16.89 -16.49
CA PRO A 242 1.20 18.33 -16.23
C PRO A 242 0.30 18.62 -15.02
N MET A 243 -0.82 17.93 -14.88
CA MET A 243 -1.71 18.07 -13.72
C MET A 243 -1.02 17.62 -12.43
N VAL A 244 -0.32 16.49 -12.46
CA VAL A 244 0.45 16.00 -11.29
C VAL A 244 1.51 17.03 -10.89
N ARG A 245 2.27 17.56 -11.85
CA ARG A 245 3.31 18.56 -11.61
C ARG A 245 2.75 19.87 -11.06
N ASP A 246 1.67 20.39 -11.66
CA ASP A 246 1.17 21.72 -11.35
C ASP A 246 0.26 21.72 -10.11
N VAL A 247 -0.51 20.65 -9.89
CA VAL A 247 -1.51 20.59 -8.80
C VAL A 247 -1.15 19.55 -7.73
N TYR A 248 -0.97 18.28 -8.12
CA TYR A 248 -0.82 17.21 -7.12
C TYR A 248 0.42 17.39 -6.24
N LEU A 249 1.49 17.98 -6.75
CA LEU A 249 2.69 18.28 -5.97
C LEU A 249 2.48 19.38 -4.93
N LEU A 250 1.43 20.21 -5.03
CA LEU A 250 1.08 21.20 -4.00
C LEU A 250 0.59 20.54 -2.70
N LEU A 251 0.02 19.34 -2.80
CA LEU A 251 -0.43 18.61 -1.62
C LEU A 251 0.78 18.07 -0.86
N THR A 252 1.21 18.78 0.18
CA THR A 252 2.38 18.39 0.99
C THR A 252 2.09 18.46 2.48
N ALA A 253 2.58 17.45 3.21
CA ALA A 253 2.65 17.49 4.66
C ALA A 253 3.96 18.18 5.13
N SER A 254 3.93 18.78 6.30
CA SER A 254 5.13 19.33 6.95
C SER A 254 6.17 18.23 7.17
N THR A 255 7.42 18.50 6.82
CA THR A 255 8.55 17.59 7.07
C THR A 255 8.68 17.25 8.55
N ILE A 256 8.47 18.22 9.44
CA ILE A 256 8.51 18.00 10.88
C ILE A 256 7.40 17.04 11.30
N ALA A 257 6.16 17.27 10.83
CA ALA A 257 5.03 16.37 11.12
C ALA A 257 5.30 14.93 10.67
N LEU A 258 5.96 14.74 9.52
CA LEU A 258 6.35 13.40 9.04
C LEU A 258 7.40 12.76 9.96
N LEU A 259 8.42 13.51 10.38
CA LEU A 259 9.50 13.01 11.22
C LEU A 259 9.03 12.63 12.64
N ILE A 260 8.03 13.32 13.18
CA ILE A 260 7.43 13.03 14.50
C ILE A 260 6.17 12.17 14.43
N SER A 261 5.81 11.68 13.23
CA SER A 261 4.62 10.84 13.06
C SER A 261 4.71 9.54 13.86
N ALA A 262 3.56 9.01 14.26
CA ALA A 262 3.50 7.74 14.98
C ALA A 262 4.17 6.60 14.19
N ALA A 263 4.04 6.57 12.86
CA ALA A 263 4.68 5.57 12.01
C ALA A 263 6.22 5.67 12.07
N MET A 264 6.79 6.89 12.02
CA MET A 264 8.23 7.10 12.17
C MET A 264 8.71 6.69 13.56
N THR A 265 7.95 7.03 14.60
CA THR A 265 8.24 6.63 15.99
C THR A 265 8.23 5.11 16.15
N LEU A 266 7.22 4.42 15.58
CA LEU A 266 7.15 2.94 15.58
C LEU A 266 8.35 2.31 14.87
N ALA A 267 8.70 2.81 13.69
CA ALA A 267 9.85 2.34 12.94
C ALA A 267 11.15 2.53 13.73
N MET A 268 11.36 3.71 14.30
CA MET A 268 12.55 4.02 15.09
C MET A 268 12.64 3.17 16.35
N ALA A 269 11.54 2.96 17.06
CA ALA A 269 11.50 2.08 18.24
C ALA A 269 11.86 0.63 17.88
N ALA A 270 11.37 0.12 16.75
CA ALA A 270 11.74 -1.20 16.26
C ALA A 270 13.24 -1.30 15.89
N VAL A 271 13.77 -0.27 15.19
CA VAL A 271 15.21 -0.17 14.86
C VAL A 271 16.06 -0.19 16.12
N LEU A 272 15.78 0.71 17.07
CA LEU A 272 16.57 0.84 18.30
C LEU A 272 16.53 -0.43 19.13
N THR A 273 15.36 -1.08 19.23
CA THR A 273 15.22 -2.35 19.96
C THR A 273 16.00 -3.47 19.27
N ALA A 274 15.91 -3.59 17.93
CA ALA A 274 16.68 -4.58 17.18
C ALA A 274 18.19 -4.39 17.34
N LEU A 275 18.68 -3.15 17.29
CA LEU A 275 20.09 -2.82 17.48
C LEU A 275 20.55 -3.08 18.94
N ALA A 276 19.72 -2.75 19.94
CA ALA A 276 20.03 -3.02 21.35
C ALA A 276 20.20 -4.50 21.63
N LEU A 277 19.38 -5.37 21.01
CA LEU A 277 19.49 -6.83 21.12
C LEU A 277 20.75 -7.40 20.48
N GLN A 278 21.37 -6.68 19.57
CA GLN A 278 22.61 -7.06 18.87
C GLN A 278 23.86 -6.37 19.42
N ARG A 279 23.70 -5.59 20.51
CA ARG A 279 24.82 -4.86 21.11
C ARG A 279 25.98 -5.80 21.46
N GLY A 280 27.20 -5.40 21.10
CA GLY A 280 28.42 -6.20 21.31
C GLY A 280 28.64 -7.31 20.29
N ARG A 281 27.80 -7.45 19.28
CA ARG A 281 27.96 -8.43 18.18
C ARG A 281 28.31 -7.74 16.86
N LYS A 282 28.93 -8.49 15.96
CA LYS A 282 29.10 -8.04 14.59
C LYS A 282 27.72 -7.98 13.93
N PRO A 283 27.37 -6.88 13.21
CA PRO A 283 26.11 -6.79 12.50
C PRO A 283 25.92 -7.98 11.54
N ASP A 284 24.76 -8.63 11.61
CA ASP A 284 24.40 -9.70 10.67
C ASP A 284 23.88 -9.09 9.36
N ALA A 285 24.18 -9.72 8.21
CA ALA A 285 23.75 -9.25 6.91
C ALA A 285 22.23 -9.09 6.78
N VAL A 286 21.42 -9.92 7.47
CA VAL A 286 19.95 -9.80 7.46
C VAL A 286 19.54 -8.49 8.10
N LEU A 287 20.07 -8.16 9.27
CA LEU A 287 19.77 -6.90 9.94
C LEU A 287 20.20 -5.70 9.13
N VAL A 288 21.44 -5.73 8.60
CA VAL A 288 21.98 -4.63 7.83
C VAL A 288 21.13 -4.32 6.61
N VAL A 289 20.73 -5.34 5.84
CA VAL A 289 19.93 -5.14 4.61
C VAL A 289 18.50 -4.75 4.94
N LEU A 290 17.84 -5.37 5.95
CA LEU A 290 16.48 -4.99 6.34
C LEU A 290 16.41 -3.55 6.85
N LEU A 291 17.35 -3.14 7.69
CA LEU A 291 17.40 -1.77 8.23
C LEU A 291 17.76 -0.75 7.17
N ALA A 292 18.64 -1.09 6.22
CA ALA A 292 18.95 -0.24 5.08
C ALA A 292 17.74 -0.04 4.17
N ALA A 293 16.99 -1.11 3.88
CA ALA A 293 15.75 -1.00 3.12
C ALA A 293 14.73 -0.11 3.84
N SER A 294 14.56 -0.31 5.16
CA SER A 294 13.68 0.55 5.98
C SER A 294 14.08 2.00 5.91
N PHE A 295 15.37 2.30 6.05
CA PHE A 295 15.91 3.66 5.91
C PHE A 295 15.61 4.26 4.53
N GLY A 296 15.82 3.50 3.44
CA GLY A 296 15.49 3.96 2.09
C GLY A 296 14.01 4.27 1.91
N PHE A 297 13.11 3.46 2.49
CA PHE A 297 11.67 3.76 2.49
C PHE A 297 11.31 4.93 3.40
N ALA A 298 11.99 5.13 4.53
CA ALA A 298 11.80 6.30 5.38
C ALA A 298 12.20 7.59 4.64
N VAL A 299 13.32 7.57 3.91
CA VAL A 299 13.70 8.68 3.04
C VAL A 299 12.64 8.91 1.95
N ALA A 300 12.15 7.84 1.30
CA ALA A 300 11.08 7.94 0.31
C ALA A 300 9.80 8.55 0.91
N PHE A 301 9.40 8.16 2.12
CA PHE A 301 8.25 8.71 2.83
C PHE A 301 8.39 10.22 3.07
N VAL A 302 9.56 10.65 3.54
CA VAL A 302 9.83 12.07 3.79
C VAL A 302 9.91 12.87 2.49
N VAL A 303 10.57 12.35 1.45
CA VAL A 303 10.73 13.04 0.15
C VAL A 303 9.40 13.20 -0.57
N GLN A 304 8.51 12.20 -0.51
CA GLN A 304 7.17 12.29 -1.10
C GLN A 304 6.29 13.35 -0.42
N ARG A 305 6.51 13.66 0.85
CA ARG A 305 5.79 14.68 1.65
C ARG A 305 4.26 14.56 1.62
N LYS A 306 3.70 13.36 1.41
CA LYS A 306 2.24 13.17 1.34
C LYS A 306 1.59 12.92 2.71
N GLY A 307 2.30 12.26 3.62
CA GLY A 307 1.81 11.98 4.98
C GLY A 307 0.71 10.89 5.05
N TRP A 308 0.35 10.26 3.94
CA TRP A 308 -0.64 9.19 3.94
C TRP A 308 -0.14 7.96 4.67
N GLY A 309 -1.01 7.36 5.51
CA GLY A 309 -0.65 6.29 6.43
C GLY A 309 0.03 5.10 5.75
N TYR A 310 -0.50 4.65 4.62
CA TYR A 310 0.01 3.51 3.88
C TYR A 310 1.41 3.71 3.27
N HIS A 311 1.83 4.97 3.02
CA HIS A 311 3.19 5.26 2.55
C HIS A 311 4.28 4.83 3.55
N ALA A 312 3.91 4.74 4.83
CA ALA A 312 4.81 4.34 5.90
C ALA A 312 4.96 2.82 6.02
N TYR A 313 4.12 2.01 5.34
CA TYR A 313 4.05 0.58 5.57
C TYR A 313 5.40 -0.14 5.44
N PRO A 314 6.19 0.02 4.35
CA PRO A 314 7.46 -0.70 4.24
C PRO A 314 8.49 -0.24 5.30
N MET A 315 8.52 1.06 5.63
CA MET A 315 9.47 1.58 6.62
C MET A 315 9.17 1.10 8.05
N VAL A 316 7.92 0.69 8.35
CA VAL A 316 7.51 0.11 9.63
C VAL A 316 7.66 -1.41 9.62
N ALA A 317 7.24 -2.08 8.56
CA ALA A 317 7.26 -3.55 8.47
C ALA A 317 8.69 -4.11 8.46
N LEU A 318 9.63 -3.47 7.77
CA LEU A 318 11.02 -3.93 7.67
C LEU A 318 11.78 -3.92 9.01
N PRO A 319 11.75 -2.88 9.84
CA PRO A 319 12.40 -2.93 11.14
C PRO A 319 11.68 -3.86 12.13
N LEU A 320 10.37 -4.04 12.02
CA LEU A 320 9.67 -5.11 12.76
C LEU A 320 10.17 -6.51 12.32
N MET A 321 10.43 -6.70 11.01
CA MET A 321 11.03 -7.94 10.51
C MET A 321 12.45 -8.12 11.05
N ALA A 322 13.26 -7.07 11.09
CA ALA A 322 14.60 -7.06 11.68
C ALA A 322 14.55 -7.36 13.19
N LEU A 323 13.58 -6.79 13.91
CA LEU A 323 13.37 -7.05 15.34
C LEU A 323 13.02 -8.52 15.59
N GLY A 324 12.10 -9.09 14.81
CA GLY A 324 11.77 -10.52 14.89
C GLY A 324 13.00 -11.43 14.66
N TYR A 325 13.83 -11.07 13.67
CA TYR A 325 15.09 -11.76 13.43
C TYR A 325 16.06 -11.61 14.60
N ALA A 326 16.23 -10.41 15.14
CA ALA A 326 17.07 -10.15 16.31
C ALA A 326 16.64 -10.99 17.53
N ILE A 327 15.34 -11.06 17.82
CA ILE A 327 14.77 -11.89 18.90
C ILE A 327 15.04 -13.38 18.67
N ALA A 328 14.89 -13.85 17.43
CA ALA A 328 15.10 -15.25 17.09
C ALA A 328 16.58 -15.67 17.18
N THR A 329 17.50 -14.72 17.05
CA THR A 329 18.96 -14.94 17.06
C THR A 329 19.65 -14.51 18.36
N ILE A 330 18.91 -14.13 19.41
CA ILE A 330 19.49 -13.83 20.73
C ILE A 330 20.31 -15.02 21.22
N ASP A 331 21.50 -14.73 21.76
CA ASP A 331 22.42 -15.74 22.28
C ASP A 331 21.83 -16.46 23.51
N ARG A 332 21.72 -17.76 23.40
CA ARG A 332 21.19 -18.61 24.48
C ARG A 332 22.17 -18.80 25.63
N ALA A 333 23.45 -18.50 25.39
CA ALA A 333 24.50 -18.61 26.43
C ALA A 333 24.51 -17.39 27.38
N ALA A 334 23.83 -16.29 27.04
CA ALA A 334 23.75 -15.14 27.91
C ALA A 334 22.93 -15.44 29.16
N LEU A 335 23.45 -15.09 30.35
CA LEU A 335 22.90 -15.42 31.68
C LEU A 335 21.41 -15.08 31.85
N ARG A 336 20.92 -14.03 31.16
CA ARG A 336 19.54 -13.53 31.21
C ARG A 336 18.82 -13.58 29.85
N TRP A 337 19.26 -14.41 28.90
CA TRP A 337 18.72 -14.47 27.54
C TRP A 337 17.19 -14.66 27.49
N ARG A 338 16.66 -15.48 28.41
CA ARG A 338 15.23 -15.79 28.48
C ARG A 338 14.39 -14.55 28.81
N GLN A 339 14.86 -13.76 29.81
CA GLN A 339 14.19 -12.54 30.24
C GLN A 339 14.22 -11.48 29.12
N TRP A 340 15.40 -11.24 28.55
CA TRP A 340 15.54 -10.28 27.45
C TRP A 340 14.74 -10.68 26.22
N ARG A 341 14.64 -11.96 25.93
CA ARG A 341 13.83 -12.46 24.83
C ARG A 341 12.33 -12.24 25.07
N LEU A 342 11.83 -12.44 26.27
CA LEU A 342 10.43 -12.19 26.63
C LEU A 342 10.11 -10.69 26.60
N VAL A 343 10.97 -9.85 27.16
CA VAL A 343 10.81 -8.39 27.09
C VAL A 343 10.79 -7.90 25.64
N ALA A 344 11.74 -8.33 24.83
CA ALA A 344 11.82 -7.96 23.43
C ALA A 344 10.61 -8.46 22.61
N ALA A 345 10.12 -9.67 22.91
CA ALA A 345 8.88 -10.18 22.28
C ALA A 345 7.66 -9.36 22.70
N GLY A 346 7.57 -8.94 23.96
CA GLY A 346 6.55 -8.04 24.45
C GLY A 346 6.60 -6.68 23.73
N VAL A 347 7.78 -6.09 23.60
CA VAL A 347 7.97 -4.85 22.83
C VAL A 347 7.57 -5.04 21.37
N ALA A 348 8.00 -6.13 20.73
CA ALA A 348 7.63 -6.43 19.34
C ALA A 348 6.11 -6.58 19.18
N ALA A 349 5.42 -7.23 20.13
CA ALA A 349 3.97 -7.36 20.12
C ALA A 349 3.27 -5.99 20.26
N VAL A 350 3.74 -5.15 21.20
CA VAL A 350 3.19 -3.77 21.36
C VAL A 350 3.39 -2.95 20.09
N LEU A 351 4.58 -2.96 19.50
CA LEU A 351 4.86 -2.24 18.26
C LEU A 351 4.02 -2.78 17.09
N PHE A 352 3.85 -4.09 17.00
CA PHE A 352 3.01 -4.73 15.99
C PHE A 352 1.54 -4.30 16.12
N VAL A 353 0.98 -4.35 17.34
CA VAL A 353 -0.41 -3.93 17.59
C VAL A 353 -0.59 -2.45 17.26
N ASN A 354 0.33 -1.58 17.69
CA ASN A 354 0.26 -0.16 17.33
C ASN A 354 0.38 0.06 15.82
N GLY A 355 1.20 -0.72 15.13
CA GLY A 355 1.26 -0.72 13.66
C GLY A 355 -0.07 -1.13 13.04
N CYS A 356 -0.72 -2.19 13.54
CA CYS A 356 -2.05 -2.59 13.09
C CYS A 356 -3.08 -1.47 13.30
N LEU A 357 -3.07 -0.79 14.44
CA LEU A 357 -3.96 0.34 14.69
C LEU A 357 -3.70 1.50 13.73
N TRP A 358 -2.44 1.80 13.44
CA TRP A 358 -2.07 2.83 12.47
C TRP A 358 -2.58 2.52 11.05
N PHE A 359 -2.37 1.28 10.58
CA PHE A 359 -2.76 0.86 9.22
C PHE A 359 -4.25 0.46 9.12
N ASN A 360 -5.02 0.56 10.20
CA ASN A 360 -6.48 0.36 10.20
C ASN A 360 -7.25 1.67 10.13
N ALA A 361 -6.61 2.79 9.84
CA ALA A 361 -7.27 4.09 9.75
C ALA A 361 -8.16 4.12 8.49
N SER A 362 -9.44 3.91 8.66
CA SER A 362 -10.47 4.00 7.61
C SER A 362 -11.58 4.96 8.05
N VAL A 363 -12.29 5.53 7.08
CA VAL A 363 -13.49 6.34 7.34
C VAL A 363 -14.69 5.39 7.49
N ASP A 364 -15.48 5.57 8.53
CA ASP A 364 -16.73 4.81 8.70
C ASP A 364 -17.83 5.41 7.82
N ILE A 365 -18.19 4.70 6.78
CA ILE A 365 -19.23 5.09 5.81
C ILE A 365 -20.45 4.16 5.82
N ARG A 366 -20.56 3.25 6.80
CA ARG A 366 -21.62 2.24 6.86
C ARG A 366 -23.05 2.83 6.87
N ASP A 367 -23.25 3.96 7.52
CA ASP A 367 -24.57 4.59 7.54
C ASP A 367 -24.88 5.26 6.20
N LEU A 368 -23.88 5.79 5.50
CA LEU A 368 -24.01 6.31 4.15
C LEU A 368 -24.30 5.18 3.15
N GLU A 369 -23.62 4.03 3.26
CA GLU A 369 -23.91 2.82 2.47
C GLU A 369 -25.36 2.36 2.63
N LYS A 370 -25.84 2.27 3.89
CA LYS A 370 -27.25 1.91 4.15
C LYS A 370 -28.23 2.92 3.55
N ALA A 371 -27.87 4.21 3.61
CA ALA A 371 -28.70 5.27 3.05
C ALA A 371 -28.82 5.13 1.53
N VAL A 372 -27.70 4.96 0.83
CA VAL A 372 -27.64 4.80 -0.62
C VAL A 372 -28.31 3.49 -1.07
N ALA A 373 -28.06 2.37 -0.37
CA ALA A 373 -28.67 1.07 -0.69
C ALA A 373 -30.21 1.07 -0.64
N ARG A 374 -30.82 1.92 0.17
CA ARG A 374 -32.29 2.07 0.25
C ARG A 374 -32.90 2.78 -0.97
N LEU A 375 -32.10 3.47 -1.75
CA LEU A 375 -32.59 4.25 -2.90
C LEU A 375 -32.79 3.41 -4.17
N GLY A 376 -32.37 2.16 -4.15
CA GLY A 376 -32.59 1.20 -5.24
C GLY A 376 -31.37 0.31 -5.50
N PRO A 377 -31.53 -0.77 -6.28
CA PRO A 377 -30.45 -1.65 -6.65
C PRO A 377 -29.55 -1.02 -7.72
N HIS A 378 -28.24 -1.28 -7.64
CA HIS A 378 -27.23 -0.87 -8.63
C HIS A 378 -27.27 0.63 -9.01
N PRO A 379 -27.28 1.58 -8.03
CA PRO A 379 -27.42 2.99 -8.33
C PRO A 379 -26.18 3.52 -9.09
N LYS A 380 -26.43 4.45 -10.03
CA LYS A 380 -25.38 5.26 -10.61
C LYS A 380 -25.06 6.38 -9.63
N ILE A 381 -23.81 6.45 -9.20
CA ILE A 381 -23.38 7.36 -8.13
C ILE A 381 -22.37 8.36 -8.67
N LEU A 382 -22.61 9.63 -8.39
CA LEU A 382 -21.66 10.72 -8.58
C LEU A 382 -21.42 11.39 -7.24
N MET A 383 -20.20 11.90 -7.01
CA MET A 383 -19.86 12.57 -5.77
C MET A 383 -19.22 13.94 -6.04
N LEU A 384 -19.69 14.93 -5.30
CA LEU A 384 -19.07 16.25 -5.19
C LEU A 384 -18.26 16.28 -3.90
N SER A 385 -17.01 15.89 -3.95
CA SER A 385 -16.08 15.85 -2.84
C SER A 385 -14.64 15.75 -3.33
N GLY A 386 -13.72 16.34 -2.57
CA GLY A 386 -12.27 16.11 -2.74
C GLY A 386 -11.76 14.87 -1.99
N ALA A 387 -12.62 14.12 -1.27
CA ALA A 387 -12.25 12.97 -0.46
C ALA A 387 -12.69 11.66 -1.13
N ALA A 388 -11.77 10.94 -1.76
CA ALA A 388 -12.04 9.64 -2.39
C ALA A 388 -12.62 8.59 -1.42
N THR A 389 -12.29 8.68 -0.14
CA THR A 389 -12.70 7.74 0.92
C THR A 389 -14.21 7.64 1.15
N ILE A 390 -15.00 8.54 0.59
CA ILE A 390 -16.47 8.52 0.68
C ILE A 390 -17.06 7.67 -0.44
N GLY A 391 -16.61 7.90 -1.70
CA GLY A 391 -17.11 7.19 -2.88
C GLY A 391 -16.64 5.75 -2.97
N HIS A 392 -15.48 5.47 -2.42
CA HIS A 392 -14.83 4.17 -2.48
C HIS A 392 -14.47 3.68 -1.06
N PRO A 393 -14.89 2.50 -0.62
CA PRO A 393 -15.52 1.39 -1.36
C PRO A 393 -17.03 1.48 -1.56
N LEU A 394 -17.73 2.50 -1.06
CA LEU A 394 -19.21 2.63 -1.04
C LEU A 394 -19.87 2.14 -2.34
N VAL A 395 -19.41 2.65 -3.50
CA VAL A 395 -20.01 2.32 -4.79
C VAL A 395 -19.98 0.81 -5.07
N ARG A 396 -18.91 0.12 -4.63
CA ARG A 396 -18.77 -1.33 -4.82
C ARG A 396 -19.61 -2.11 -3.83
N ASP A 397 -19.72 -1.66 -2.58
CA ASP A 397 -20.47 -2.33 -1.52
C ASP A 397 -21.97 -2.30 -1.78
N VAL A 398 -22.47 -1.21 -2.39
CA VAL A 398 -23.89 -1.13 -2.83
C VAL A 398 -24.12 -1.72 -4.24
N GLY A 399 -23.08 -2.27 -4.89
CA GLY A 399 -23.19 -2.79 -6.24
C GLY A 399 -23.50 -1.73 -7.30
N GLY A 400 -23.15 -0.47 -7.03
CA GLY A 400 -23.44 0.67 -7.89
C GLY A 400 -22.44 0.85 -9.04
N THR A 401 -22.69 1.86 -9.87
CA THR A 401 -21.82 2.29 -10.97
C THR A 401 -21.26 3.68 -10.65
N TRP A 402 -19.94 3.85 -10.71
CA TRP A 402 -19.29 5.14 -10.55
C TRP A 402 -19.37 5.96 -11.84
N VAL A 403 -19.92 7.17 -11.75
CA VAL A 403 -20.18 8.01 -12.93
C VAL A 403 -18.95 8.80 -13.36
N SER A 404 -18.22 9.39 -12.39
CA SER A 404 -17.10 10.28 -12.69
C SER A 404 -15.92 9.56 -13.33
N ARG A 405 -15.20 10.26 -14.23
CA ARG A 405 -13.92 9.82 -14.81
C ARG A 405 -12.78 9.78 -13.83
N GLN A 406 -12.93 10.35 -12.65
CA GLN A 406 -11.92 10.46 -11.60
C GLN A 406 -12.45 9.94 -10.27
N GLU A 407 -11.51 9.60 -9.38
CA GLU A 407 -11.80 9.05 -8.06
C GLU A 407 -12.54 10.06 -7.15
N ALA A 408 -12.12 11.32 -7.22
CA ALA A 408 -12.70 12.45 -6.49
C ALA A 408 -12.30 13.77 -7.16
N LEU A 409 -12.93 14.88 -6.79
CA LEU A 409 -12.60 16.23 -7.30
C LEU A 409 -11.35 16.79 -6.58
N LEU A 410 -10.22 16.11 -6.76
CA LEU A 410 -8.97 16.39 -6.05
C LEU A 410 -8.32 17.70 -6.52
N ILE A 411 -8.44 18.06 -7.80
CA ILE A 411 -7.74 19.23 -8.38
C ILE A 411 -8.26 20.51 -7.73
N ARG A 412 -9.57 20.71 -7.76
CA ARG A 412 -10.21 21.86 -7.12
C ARG A 412 -9.86 21.95 -5.63
N GLU A 413 -9.96 20.83 -4.92
CA GLU A 413 -9.73 20.82 -3.49
C GLU A 413 -8.26 21.12 -3.13
N ILE A 414 -7.31 20.57 -3.85
CA ILE A 414 -5.88 20.87 -3.65
C ILE A 414 -5.59 22.33 -3.94
N VAL A 415 -6.09 22.87 -5.05
CA VAL A 415 -5.86 24.29 -5.42
C VAL A 415 -6.51 25.22 -4.41
N ARG A 416 -7.74 24.93 -3.96
CA ARG A 416 -8.42 25.69 -2.91
C ARG A 416 -7.59 25.74 -1.62
N ARG A 417 -7.14 24.57 -1.13
CA ARG A 417 -6.30 24.49 0.09
C ARG A 417 -4.99 25.23 -0.09
N ALA A 418 -4.30 25.03 -1.21
CA ALA A 418 -3.02 25.69 -1.46
C ALA A 418 -3.13 27.23 -1.49
N ARG A 419 -4.27 27.76 -1.96
CA ARG A 419 -4.54 29.21 -1.97
C ARG A 419 -4.83 29.80 -0.58
N LEU A 420 -5.16 28.98 0.42
CA LEU A 420 -5.28 29.45 1.81
C LEU A 420 -3.91 29.73 2.42
N ASP A 421 -2.89 29.00 1.99
CA ASP A 421 -1.55 29.05 2.61
C ASP A 421 -0.52 29.78 1.74
N THR A 422 -0.79 29.97 0.44
CA THR A 422 0.20 30.49 -0.52
C THR A 422 -0.45 31.41 -1.56
N THR A 423 0.21 32.55 -1.79
CA THR A 423 -0.11 33.45 -2.89
C THR A 423 0.71 33.03 -4.12
N PHE A 424 0.04 32.81 -5.25
CA PHE A 424 0.68 32.44 -6.52
C PHE A 424 0.82 33.65 -7.44
N ASP A 425 1.87 33.67 -8.28
CA ASP A 425 1.97 34.62 -9.36
C ASP A 425 0.85 34.42 -10.40
N ALA A 426 0.61 35.42 -11.25
CA ALA A 426 -0.47 35.42 -12.22
C ALA A 426 -0.39 34.24 -13.21
N ALA A 427 0.82 33.87 -13.65
CA ALA A 427 1.02 32.77 -14.59
C ALA A 427 0.74 31.41 -13.95
N THR A 428 1.17 31.22 -12.73
CA THR A 428 0.88 29.99 -11.94
C THR A 428 -0.61 29.92 -11.63
N SER A 429 -1.25 31.02 -11.18
CA SER A 429 -2.69 31.09 -10.93
C SER A 429 -3.50 30.71 -12.18
N ALA A 430 -3.15 31.25 -13.36
CA ALA A 430 -3.82 30.91 -14.60
C ALA A 430 -3.69 29.42 -14.97
N ARG A 431 -2.51 28.78 -14.75
CA ARG A 431 -2.35 27.34 -14.96
C ARG A 431 -3.23 26.53 -14.01
N LEU A 432 -3.28 26.91 -12.73
CA LEU A 432 -4.09 26.23 -11.73
C LEU A 432 -5.58 26.36 -12.07
N ASP A 433 -6.04 27.57 -12.46
CA ASP A 433 -7.43 27.79 -12.87
C ASP A 433 -7.80 26.96 -14.09
N ALA A 434 -6.90 26.82 -15.08
CA ALA A 434 -7.11 25.96 -16.23
C ALA A 434 -7.27 24.47 -15.85
N GLN A 435 -6.55 23.99 -14.83
CA GLN A 435 -6.70 22.60 -14.34
C GLN A 435 -8.03 22.42 -13.61
N VAL A 436 -8.44 23.39 -12.78
CA VAL A 436 -9.73 23.37 -12.07
C VAL A 436 -10.89 23.41 -13.07
N ALA A 437 -10.81 24.28 -14.10
CA ALA A 437 -11.82 24.35 -15.17
C ALA A 437 -11.94 23.01 -15.91
N ARG A 438 -10.81 22.38 -16.27
CA ARG A 438 -10.82 21.05 -16.92
C ARG A 438 -11.49 19.98 -16.06
N GLU A 439 -11.22 19.96 -14.75
CA GLU A 439 -11.87 19.03 -13.82
C GLU A 439 -13.38 19.26 -13.78
N ARG A 440 -13.79 20.52 -13.70
CA ARG A 440 -15.21 20.92 -13.69
C ARG A 440 -15.91 20.56 -15.00
N ASP A 441 -15.30 20.85 -16.15
CA ASP A 441 -15.88 20.55 -17.46
C ASP A 441 -16.02 19.04 -17.68
N GLY A 442 -15.02 18.27 -17.25
CA GLY A 442 -15.07 16.82 -17.24
C GLY A 442 -16.20 16.26 -16.36
N LEU A 443 -16.44 16.85 -15.19
CA LEU A 443 -17.55 16.48 -14.30
C LEU A 443 -18.91 16.74 -14.98
N VAL A 444 -19.09 17.88 -15.62
CA VAL A 444 -20.31 18.24 -16.35
C VAL A 444 -20.56 17.28 -17.51
N GLU A 445 -19.51 16.94 -18.25
CA GLU A 445 -19.58 15.97 -19.34
C GLU A 445 -20.00 14.58 -18.84
N ASP A 446 -19.37 14.09 -17.77
CA ASP A 446 -19.69 12.78 -17.16
C ASP A 446 -21.13 12.74 -16.66
N PHE A 447 -21.58 13.82 -16.02
CA PHE A 447 -22.96 13.95 -15.54
C PHE A 447 -23.98 13.89 -16.68
N ARG A 448 -23.70 14.54 -17.82
CA ARG A 448 -24.56 14.53 -19.02
C ARG A 448 -24.56 13.17 -19.73
N LYS A 449 -23.37 12.56 -19.83
CA LYS A 449 -23.18 11.28 -20.51
C LYS A 449 -23.86 10.12 -19.78
N LEU A 450 -23.76 10.12 -18.45
CA LEU A 450 -24.32 9.08 -17.58
C LEU A 450 -25.01 9.74 -16.38
N PRO A 451 -26.24 10.25 -16.52
CA PRO A 451 -26.94 10.91 -15.42
C PRO A 451 -27.01 10.01 -14.19
N PRO A 452 -26.51 10.45 -13.02
CA PRO A 452 -26.52 9.64 -11.81
C PRO A 452 -27.96 9.46 -11.25
N ASP A 453 -28.19 8.35 -10.56
CA ASP A 453 -29.41 8.14 -9.77
C ASP A 453 -29.27 8.80 -8.39
N VAL A 454 -28.02 8.85 -7.89
CA VAL A 454 -27.67 9.42 -6.58
C VAL A 454 -26.48 10.35 -6.74
N VAL A 455 -26.57 11.55 -6.17
CA VAL A 455 -25.44 12.48 -6.02
C VAL A 455 -25.12 12.64 -4.53
N LEU A 456 -23.89 12.42 -4.16
CA LEU A 456 -23.36 12.64 -2.82
C LEU A 456 -22.65 13.99 -2.77
N VAL A 457 -23.02 14.86 -1.84
CA VAL A 457 -22.38 16.19 -1.70
C VAL A 457 -21.76 16.30 -0.32
N ASP A 458 -20.42 16.37 -0.26
CA ASP A 458 -19.67 16.37 0.99
C ASP A 458 -19.35 17.79 1.47
N ASN A 459 -20.20 18.34 2.32
CA ASN A 459 -20.03 19.70 2.85
C ASN A 459 -19.18 19.76 4.15
N ARG A 460 -18.45 18.71 4.54
CA ARG A 460 -17.72 18.68 5.81
C ARG A 460 -16.49 19.59 5.82
N ASP A 461 -15.69 19.55 4.77
CA ASP A 461 -14.40 20.27 4.67
C ASP A 461 -14.43 21.42 3.66
N SER A 462 -15.43 21.48 2.81
CA SER A 462 -15.57 22.45 1.73
C SER A 462 -17.06 22.62 1.40
N ASP A 463 -17.47 23.86 1.06
CA ASP A 463 -18.85 24.12 0.62
C ASP A 463 -19.03 23.67 -0.84
N TRP A 464 -19.30 22.38 -1.02
CA TRP A 464 -19.56 21.79 -2.33
C TRP A 464 -20.95 22.13 -2.86
N SER A 465 -21.93 22.28 -1.96
CA SER A 465 -23.28 22.72 -2.33
C SER A 465 -23.28 24.14 -2.87
N GLY A 466 -22.64 25.08 -2.18
CA GLY A 466 -22.51 26.46 -2.62
C GLY A 466 -21.71 26.58 -3.92
N TRP A 467 -20.63 25.79 -4.07
CA TRP A 467 -19.87 25.76 -5.31
C TRP A 467 -20.72 25.27 -6.50
N ALA A 468 -21.46 24.19 -6.34
CA ALA A 468 -22.31 23.68 -7.41
C ALA A 468 -23.49 24.62 -7.73
N ALA A 469 -24.04 25.30 -6.72
CA ALA A 469 -25.11 26.29 -6.90
C ALA A 469 -24.62 27.55 -7.63
N ALA A 470 -23.37 27.96 -7.40
CA ALA A 470 -22.75 29.11 -8.07
C ALA A 470 -22.39 28.84 -9.54
N ASP A 471 -22.25 27.59 -9.93
CA ASP A 471 -21.98 27.19 -11.32
C ASP A 471 -23.31 26.98 -12.08
N PRO A 472 -23.58 27.76 -13.16
CA PRO A 472 -24.87 27.69 -13.86
C PRO A 472 -25.21 26.33 -14.46
N GLU A 473 -24.18 25.58 -14.95
CA GLU A 473 -24.40 24.26 -15.56
C GLU A 473 -24.61 23.19 -14.51
N LEU A 474 -23.76 23.15 -13.45
CA LEU A 474 -23.93 22.19 -12.34
C LEU A 474 -25.26 22.43 -11.62
N ASN A 475 -25.62 23.68 -11.37
CA ASN A 475 -26.91 24.04 -10.79
C ASN A 475 -28.08 23.53 -11.63
N ALA A 476 -28.01 23.71 -12.96
CA ALA A 476 -29.04 23.20 -13.86
C ALA A 476 -29.12 21.68 -13.87
N LEU A 477 -27.98 20.97 -13.83
CA LEU A 477 -27.92 19.52 -13.78
C LEU A 477 -28.43 18.95 -12.46
N LEU A 478 -28.30 19.69 -11.36
CA LEU A 478 -28.78 19.28 -10.04
C LEU A 478 -30.27 19.56 -9.77
N LYS A 479 -30.93 20.40 -10.58
CA LYS A 479 -32.37 20.69 -10.42
C LYS A 479 -33.29 19.47 -10.33
N PRO A 480 -33.05 18.36 -11.08
CA PRO A 480 -33.88 17.16 -10.99
C PRO A 480 -33.63 16.33 -9.72
N TYR A 481 -32.74 16.77 -8.84
CA TYR A 481 -32.39 16.01 -7.64
C TYR A 481 -33.01 16.65 -6.40
N ARG A 482 -33.44 15.80 -5.47
CA ARG A 482 -33.95 16.23 -4.16
C ARG A 482 -33.09 15.67 -3.05
N LEU A 483 -32.89 16.44 -2.00
CA LEU A 483 -32.28 15.97 -0.77
C LEU A 483 -33.19 14.91 -0.11
N VAL A 484 -32.66 13.70 0.08
CA VAL A 484 -33.36 12.62 0.79
C VAL A 484 -33.00 12.63 2.25
N GLN A 485 -31.70 12.74 2.55
CA GLN A 485 -31.19 12.84 3.92
C GLN A 485 -29.74 13.35 3.91
N THR A 486 -29.30 13.83 5.06
CA THR A 486 -27.91 14.15 5.34
C THR A 486 -27.34 13.11 6.33
N VAL A 487 -26.22 12.47 5.98
CA VAL A 487 -25.54 11.47 6.79
C VAL A 487 -24.15 11.97 7.12
N ASN A 488 -23.85 12.22 8.38
CA ASN A 488 -22.54 12.68 8.86
C ASN A 488 -21.97 13.88 8.05
N GLY A 489 -22.82 14.85 7.67
CA GLY A 489 -22.43 16.03 6.90
C GLY A 489 -22.31 15.80 5.39
N ILE A 490 -22.75 14.65 4.89
CA ILE A 490 -22.82 14.33 3.46
C ILE A 490 -24.30 14.31 3.05
N ASP A 491 -24.65 15.17 2.11
CA ASP A 491 -26.01 15.23 1.56
C ASP A 491 -26.18 14.13 0.50
N VAL A 492 -27.24 13.35 0.65
CA VAL A 492 -27.64 12.30 -0.28
C VAL A 492 -28.79 12.83 -1.12
N LEU A 493 -28.51 13.14 -2.37
CA LEU A 493 -29.48 13.64 -3.34
C LEU A 493 -29.93 12.49 -4.24
N GLN A 494 -31.24 12.32 -4.40
CA GLN A 494 -31.84 11.33 -5.31
C GLN A 494 -32.49 12.02 -6.49
N ARG A 495 -32.29 11.47 -7.67
CA ARG A 495 -32.98 11.92 -8.88
C ARG A 495 -34.49 11.71 -8.74
N THR A 496 -35.27 12.77 -8.90
CA THR A 496 -36.70 12.64 -9.04
C THR A 496 -37.03 11.94 -10.37
N ALA A 497 -37.99 11.03 -10.38
CA ALA A 497 -38.43 10.42 -11.62
C ALA A 497 -38.80 11.49 -12.66
N PRO A 498 -38.51 11.26 -13.94
CA PRO A 498 -38.85 12.19 -15.00
C PRO A 498 -40.35 12.45 -15.09
#